data_e42c8d0d56484121e14d4de7663057ad
#
_entry.id   e42c8d0d56484121e14d4de7663057ad
#
_cell.length_a   1.000
_cell.length_b   1.000
_cell.length_c   1.000
_cell.angle_alpha   90.00
_cell.angle_beta   90.00
_cell.angle_gamma   90.00
#
_symmetry.space_group_name_H-M   'P 1'
#
loop_
_entity.id
_entity.type
_entity.pdbx_description
1 polymer ?
#
loop_
_entity_poly.entity_id
_entity_poly.type
_entity_poly.pdbx_seq_one_letter_code
_entity_poly.pdbx_strand_id
1 'polypeptide(L)'
;AFFEDSDDNAEFFGNTGIGGTHALDYEVAEVFAELNTKLAGISTMLFADYVKNTDSDADEDMGYSAGFKLGKIKGRGDFAFSYLYQDLEADAVFAAFSDSNFAGGGTDVKGHKYGAYLGLSKNTTASLSYYDTEIGKVRGEGKKSDYDAIKLNVETNF
;
A
#
# COMPACT_ATOMS: atom_id res chain seq x y z
N ALA A 1 -10.31 2.95 -13.17
CA ALA A 1 -10.23 1.68 -13.90
C ALA A 1 -11.60 1.02 -13.85
N PHE A 2 -11.99 0.40 -14.93
CA PHE A 2 -13.29 -0.26 -15.10
C PHE A 2 -13.04 -1.75 -15.35
N PHE A 3 -13.64 -2.63 -14.56
CA PHE A 3 -13.54 -4.08 -14.73
C PHE A 3 -14.94 -4.65 -14.63
N GLU A 4 -15.44 -5.13 -15.77
CA GLU A 4 -16.68 -5.92 -15.85
C GLU A 4 -16.31 -7.40 -15.84
N ASP A 5 -17.03 -8.15 -15.02
CA ASP A 5 -17.13 -9.61 -15.01
C ASP A 5 -15.80 -10.38 -15.09
N SER A 6 -15.22 -10.69 -13.95
CA SER A 6 -14.04 -11.55 -13.86
C SER A 6 -14.44 -12.98 -13.43
N ASP A 7 -15.13 -13.68 -14.32
CA ASP A 7 -15.71 -15.01 -14.04
C ASP A 7 -14.71 -16.13 -13.72
N ASP A 8 -13.41 -15.93 -13.86
CA ASP A 8 -12.47 -17.05 -13.94
C ASP A 8 -11.32 -17.06 -12.92
N ASN A 9 -11.32 -16.26 -11.84
CA ASN A 9 -10.21 -16.30 -10.89
C ASN A 9 -10.61 -16.38 -9.44
N ALA A 10 -10.37 -17.57 -8.88
CA ALA A 10 -10.61 -17.95 -7.48
C ALA A 10 -9.69 -17.29 -6.43
N GLU A 11 -8.85 -16.34 -6.80
CA GLU A 11 -7.96 -15.66 -5.85
C GLU A 11 -8.41 -14.22 -5.63
N PHE A 12 -9.26 -14.03 -4.62
CA PHE A 12 -9.85 -12.72 -4.31
C PHE A 12 -8.89 -11.75 -3.60
N PHE A 13 -7.81 -12.22 -3.01
CA PHE A 13 -6.80 -11.43 -2.30
C PHE A 13 -7.36 -10.36 -1.36
N GLY A 14 -8.52 -10.62 -0.76
CA GLY A 14 -9.21 -9.70 0.15
C GLY A 14 -10.48 -9.08 -0.40
N ASN A 15 -10.77 -9.14 -1.70
CA ASN A 15 -12.06 -8.76 -2.22
C ASN A 15 -13.16 -9.74 -1.80
N THR A 16 -14.40 -9.25 -1.73
CA THR A 16 -15.56 -10.07 -1.40
C THR A 16 -15.90 -11.02 -2.54
N GLY A 17 -15.96 -12.32 -2.24
CA GLY A 17 -16.29 -13.37 -3.20
C GLY A 17 -17.61 -14.07 -2.86
N ILE A 18 -18.41 -14.42 -3.87
CA ILE A 18 -19.63 -15.23 -3.73
C ILE A 18 -19.59 -16.36 -4.76
N GLY A 19 -19.61 -17.60 -4.26
CA GLY A 19 -19.71 -18.78 -5.12
C GLY A 19 -18.51 -19.03 -6.04
N GLY A 20 -17.35 -18.42 -5.74
CA GLY A 20 -16.13 -18.56 -6.55
C GLY A 20 -15.92 -17.46 -7.60
N THR A 21 -16.75 -16.42 -7.58
CA THR A 21 -16.62 -15.22 -8.43
C THR A 21 -16.51 -13.98 -7.55
N HIS A 22 -16.01 -12.86 -8.10
CA HIS A 22 -16.11 -11.56 -7.42
C HIS A 22 -17.59 -11.21 -7.22
N ALA A 23 -17.90 -10.71 -6.01
CA ALA A 23 -19.30 -10.36 -5.66
C ALA A 23 -19.73 -9.02 -6.27
N LEU A 24 -18.78 -8.18 -6.65
CA LEU A 24 -18.97 -6.78 -6.99
C LEU A 24 -18.18 -6.39 -8.24
N ASP A 25 -18.71 -5.43 -8.99
CA ASP A 25 -18.00 -4.74 -10.05
C ASP A 25 -17.08 -3.64 -9.47
N TYR A 26 -16.13 -3.16 -10.26
CA TYR A 26 -15.15 -2.17 -9.81
C TYR A 26 -15.08 -0.98 -10.75
N GLU A 27 -15.69 0.14 -10.35
CA GLU A 27 -15.45 1.45 -10.92
C GLU A 27 -14.72 2.33 -9.90
N VAL A 28 -13.41 2.44 -10.04
CA VAL A 28 -12.55 3.04 -9.02
C VAL A 28 -12.23 4.49 -9.34
N ALA A 29 -12.60 5.39 -8.43
CA ALA A 29 -12.19 6.78 -8.39
C ALA A 29 -11.06 6.96 -7.37
N GLU A 30 -9.96 7.61 -7.77
CA GLU A 30 -8.80 7.87 -6.94
C GLU A 30 -8.42 9.35 -6.98
N VAL A 31 -8.03 9.89 -5.84
CA VAL A 31 -7.44 11.21 -5.73
C VAL A 31 -6.21 11.14 -4.84
N PHE A 32 -5.10 11.67 -5.33
CA PHE A 32 -3.86 11.75 -4.57
C PHE A 32 -3.29 13.17 -4.53
N ALA A 33 -2.51 13.45 -3.48
CA ALA A 33 -1.79 14.70 -3.32
C ALA A 33 -0.36 14.43 -2.83
N GLU A 34 0.59 15.17 -3.40
CA GLU A 34 1.99 15.15 -2.98
C GLU A 34 2.50 16.58 -2.80
N LEU A 35 3.19 16.83 -1.69
CA LEU A 35 3.84 18.10 -1.39
C LEU A 35 5.33 17.88 -1.13
N ASN A 36 6.17 18.40 -2.00
CA ASN A 36 7.63 18.43 -1.81
C ASN A 36 8.05 19.77 -1.21
N THR A 37 8.71 19.76 -0.06
CA THR A 37 9.15 20.93 0.68
C THR A 37 10.46 20.70 1.41
N LYS A 38 10.86 21.64 2.25
CA LYS A 38 11.96 21.49 3.22
C LYS A 38 11.48 21.91 4.60
N LEU A 39 11.59 21.01 5.56
CA LEU A 39 11.38 21.30 6.97
C LEU A 39 12.74 21.41 7.69
N ALA A 40 13.03 22.54 8.28
CA ALA A 40 14.33 22.81 8.93
C ALA A 40 15.54 22.46 8.04
N GLY A 41 15.45 22.70 6.72
CA GLY A 41 16.50 22.40 5.76
C GLY A 41 16.53 20.95 5.24
N ILE A 42 15.75 20.04 5.84
CA ILE A 42 15.64 18.64 5.43
C ILE A 42 14.63 18.51 4.29
N SER A 43 15.01 17.84 3.21
CA SER A 43 14.07 17.52 2.11
C SER A 43 12.92 16.68 2.67
N THR A 44 11.71 17.11 2.44
CA THR A 44 10.50 16.49 2.99
C THR A 44 9.47 16.33 1.89
N MET A 45 8.94 15.12 1.75
CA MET A 45 7.79 14.80 0.91
C MET A 45 6.65 14.37 1.82
N LEU A 46 5.50 15.00 1.67
CA LEU A 46 4.24 14.59 2.29
C LEU A 46 3.33 14.06 1.17
N PHE A 47 2.59 13.01 1.45
CA PHE A 47 1.65 12.47 0.49
C PHE A 47 0.40 11.95 1.18
N ALA A 48 -0.69 11.98 0.45
CA ALA A 48 -1.96 11.37 0.84
C ALA A 48 -2.69 10.87 -0.41
N ASP A 49 -3.39 9.80 -0.24
CA ASP A 49 -4.17 9.13 -1.28
C ASP A 49 -5.53 8.72 -0.72
N TYR A 50 -6.56 8.78 -1.54
CA TYR A 50 -7.90 8.30 -1.23
C TYR A 50 -8.48 7.63 -2.47
N VAL A 51 -9.05 6.46 -2.28
CA VAL A 51 -9.69 5.66 -3.33
C VAL A 51 -11.07 5.24 -2.89
N LYS A 52 -12.00 5.19 -3.83
CA LYS A 52 -13.35 4.67 -3.63
C LYS A 52 -13.80 3.88 -4.85
N ASN A 53 -14.38 2.71 -4.61
CA ASN A 53 -15.16 1.98 -5.61
C ASN A 53 -16.55 2.62 -5.68
N THR A 54 -16.89 3.22 -6.82
CA THR A 54 -18.15 3.96 -7.00
C THR A 54 -19.28 3.08 -7.54
N ASP A 55 -18.98 1.86 -7.97
CA ASP A 55 -19.94 0.87 -8.49
C ASP A 55 -20.23 -0.25 -7.50
N SER A 56 -19.89 -0.04 -6.23
CA SER A 56 -20.07 -1.02 -5.18
C SER A 56 -21.25 -0.65 -4.27
N ASP A 57 -22.14 -1.61 -4.03
CA ASP A 57 -23.14 -1.57 -2.96
C ASP A 57 -22.56 -2.11 -1.61
N ALA A 58 -21.24 -2.36 -1.55
CA ALA A 58 -20.57 -2.85 -0.36
C ALA A 58 -20.36 -1.76 0.68
N ASP A 59 -20.39 -2.15 1.95
CA ASP A 59 -20.06 -1.26 3.08
C ASP A 59 -18.54 -0.98 3.20
N GLU A 60 -17.68 -1.77 2.53
CA GLU A 60 -16.20 -1.73 2.62
C GLU A 60 -15.59 -1.36 1.25
N ASP A 61 -15.93 -0.16 0.73
CA ASP A 61 -15.63 0.29 -0.63
C ASP A 61 -14.57 1.40 -0.71
N MET A 62 -13.92 1.73 0.41
CA MET A 62 -13.00 2.87 0.51
C MET A 62 -11.59 2.44 0.90
N GLY A 63 -10.61 3.26 0.49
CA GLY A 63 -9.25 3.15 0.96
C GLY A 63 -8.59 4.51 1.08
N TYR A 64 -7.67 4.65 2.01
CA TYR A 64 -6.84 5.83 2.12
C TYR A 64 -5.43 5.50 2.61
N SER A 65 -4.49 6.32 2.21
CA SER A 65 -3.15 6.28 2.72
C SER A 65 -2.62 7.69 2.98
N ALA A 66 -1.75 7.84 3.96
CA ALA A 66 -1.03 9.08 4.19
C ALA A 66 0.35 8.80 4.77
N GLY A 67 1.31 9.66 4.42
CA GLY A 67 2.66 9.45 4.90
C GLY A 67 3.61 10.59 4.58
N PHE A 68 4.88 10.34 4.91
CA PHE A 68 5.95 11.27 4.63
C PHE A 68 7.28 10.55 4.37
N LYS A 69 8.19 11.26 3.70
CA LYS A 69 9.59 10.89 3.57
C LYS A 69 10.46 12.08 3.95
N LEU A 70 11.41 11.85 4.86
CA LEU A 70 12.42 12.81 5.30
C LEU A 70 13.79 12.43 4.78
N GLY A 71 14.54 13.39 4.27
CA GLY A 71 15.86 13.16 3.66
C GLY A 71 15.76 12.82 2.18
N LYS A 72 16.92 12.74 1.54
CA LYS A 72 17.07 12.38 0.13
C LYS A 72 18.42 11.68 -0.07
N ILE A 73 18.39 10.53 -0.70
CA ILE A 73 19.62 9.81 -1.07
C ILE A 73 20.16 10.36 -2.39
N LYS A 74 21.38 10.90 -2.36
CA LYS A 74 22.12 11.40 -3.52
C LYS A 74 23.47 10.70 -3.68
N GLY A 75 23.95 10.06 -2.62
CA GLY A 75 25.23 9.39 -2.62
C GLY A 75 25.53 8.67 -1.32
N ARG A 76 26.79 8.27 -1.19
CA ARG A 76 27.26 7.51 -0.04
C ARG A 76 27.11 8.30 1.27
N GLY A 77 26.51 7.65 2.28
CA GLY A 77 26.31 8.21 3.61
C GLY A 77 25.04 9.05 3.77
N ASP A 78 24.32 9.33 2.69
CA ASP A 78 23.02 9.99 2.79
C ASP A 78 22.02 9.04 3.44
N PHE A 79 21.14 9.61 4.26
CA PHE A 79 20.10 8.89 4.98
C PHE A 79 18.72 9.50 4.69
N ALA A 80 17.72 8.64 4.60
CA ALA A 80 16.32 9.04 4.54
C ALA A 80 15.45 8.10 5.38
N PHE A 81 14.32 8.62 5.85
CA PHE A 81 13.31 7.88 6.60
C PHE A 81 11.95 8.10 5.96
N SER A 82 11.09 7.09 5.95
CA SER A 82 9.70 7.20 5.52
C SER A 82 8.75 6.54 6.50
N TYR A 83 7.54 7.06 6.50
CA TYR A 83 6.40 6.49 7.20
C TYR A 83 5.17 6.54 6.30
N LEU A 84 4.38 5.48 6.33
CA LEU A 84 3.09 5.37 5.67
C LEU A 84 2.11 4.73 6.65
N TYR A 85 0.92 5.28 6.76
CA TYR A 85 -0.28 4.59 7.22
C TYR A 85 -1.19 4.33 6.03
N GLN A 86 -1.78 3.14 6.00
CA GLN A 86 -2.77 2.75 5.00
C GLN A 86 -3.92 2.01 5.67
N ASP A 87 -5.13 2.27 5.20
CA ASP A 87 -6.34 1.51 5.49
C ASP A 87 -7.05 1.29 4.14
N LEU A 88 -7.14 0.04 3.73
CA LEU A 88 -7.69 -0.37 2.44
C LEU A 88 -8.76 -1.42 2.69
N GLU A 89 -10.00 -1.02 2.57
CA GLU A 89 -11.16 -1.89 2.74
C GLU A 89 -11.24 -2.97 1.64
N ALA A 90 -12.05 -4.00 1.89
CA ALA A 90 -12.10 -5.20 1.06
C ALA A 90 -12.36 -4.92 -0.43
N ASP A 91 -13.33 -4.06 -0.72
CA ASP A 91 -13.81 -3.81 -2.08
C ASP A 91 -13.49 -2.40 -2.60
N ALA A 92 -12.55 -1.72 -1.95
CA ALA A 92 -12.09 -0.39 -2.36
C ALA A 92 -11.45 -0.36 -3.76
N VAL A 93 -10.70 -1.41 -4.09
CA VAL A 93 -10.02 -1.60 -5.39
C VAL A 93 -10.00 -3.09 -5.76
N PHE A 94 -9.71 -3.39 -7.00
CA PHE A 94 -9.43 -4.77 -7.41
C PHE A 94 -8.09 -5.22 -6.80
N ALA A 95 -8.12 -6.19 -5.92
CA ALA A 95 -7.03 -6.56 -5.00
C ALA A 95 -5.73 -6.95 -5.70
N ALA A 96 -5.80 -7.52 -6.91
CA ALA A 96 -4.61 -7.91 -7.69
C ALA A 96 -3.70 -6.73 -8.07
N PHE A 97 -4.17 -5.48 -7.99
CA PHE A 97 -3.39 -4.28 -8.28
C PHE A 97 -2.85 -3.56 -7.05
N SER A 98 -3.09 -4.09 -5.85
CA SER A 98 -2.55 -3.53 -4.61
C SER A 98 -1.06 -3.79 -4.41
N ASP A 99 -0.40 -3.05 -3.47
CA ASP A 99 1.01 -3.28 -3.13
C ASP A 99 1.22 -4.67 -2.52
N SER A 100 1.88 -5.55 -3.25
CA SER A 100 2.19 -6.93 -2.82
C SER A 100 3.07 -7.03 -1.56
N ASN A 101 3.65 -5.94 -1.09
CA ASN A 101 4.49 -5.93 0.11
C ASN A 101 3.72 -5.51 1.38
N PHE A 102 2.59 -4.84 1.24
CA PHE A 102 1.78 -4.42 2.37
C PHE A 102 0.86 -5.58 2.78
N ALA A 103 0.98 -6.06 4.00
CA ALA A 103 0.26 -7.23 4.53
C ALA A 103 0.28 -8.48 3.61
N GLY A 104 1.34 -8.64 2.80
CA GLY A 104 1.44 -9.71 1.80
C GLY A 104 0.60 -9.50 0.53
N GLY A 105 0.17 -8.25 0.24
CA GLY A 105 -0.65 -7.87 -0.91
C GLY A 105 -2.15 -7.95 -0.65
N GLY A 106 -2.94 -7.50 -1.61
CA GLY A 106 -4.40 -7.57 -1.54
C GLY A 106 -5.06 -6.39 -0.83
N THR A 107 -6.37 -6.51 -0.64
CA THR A 107 -7.25 -5.58 0.08
C THR A 107 -7.62 -6.12 1.47
N ASP A 108 -8.53 -5.45 2.17
CA ASP A 108 -8.93 -5.75 3.55
C ASP A 108 -7.72 -5.75 4.49
N VAL A 109 -6.92 -4.69 4.41
CA VAL A 109 -5.65 -4.54 5.13
C VAL A 109 -5.47 -3.13 5.64
N LYS A 110 -4.91 -3.00 6.84
CA LYS A 110 -4.52 -1.69 7.39
C LYS A 110 -3.26 -1.79 8.22
N GLY A 111 -2.60 -0.66 8.44
CA GLY A 111 -1.44 -0.60 9.32
C GLY A 111 -0.40 0.40 8.89
N HIS A 112 0.81 0.15 9.34
CA HIS A 112 1.93 1.06 9.28
C HIS A 112 3.12 0.45 8.53
N LYS A 113 3.80 1.29 7.77
CA LYS A 113 5.08 0.96 7.14
C LYS A 113 6.11 2.00 7.53
N TYR A 114 7.22 1.53 8.04
CA TYR A 114 8.39 2.34 8.37
C TYR A 114 9.54 1.98 7.42
N GLY A 115 10.21 2.96 6.87
CA GLY A 115 11.31 2.75 5.94
C GLY A 115 12.55 3.56 6.34
N ALA A 116 13.72 2.91 6.36
CA ALA A 116 15.01 3.55 6.52
C ALA A 116 15.87 3.28 5.28
N TYR A 117 16.55 4.29 4.78
CA TYR A 117 17.34 4.23 3.55
C TYR A 117 18.74 4.77 3.78
N LEU A 118 19.74 4.09 3.24
CA LEU A 118 21.14 4.48 3.32
C LEU A 118 21.81 4.41 1.95
N GLY A 119 22.38 5.50 1.51
CA GLY A 119 23.22 5.54 0.31
C GLY A 119 24.56 4.83 0.55
N LEU A 120 24.79 3.72 -0.13
CA LEU A 120 26.06 2.98 -0.09
C LEU A 120 27.06 3.53 -1.10
N SER A 121 26.55 3.99 -2.23
CA SER A 121 27.31 4.67 -3.27
C SER A 121 26.43 5.71 -3.99
N LYS A 122 26.93 6.32 -5.05
CA LYS A 122 26.14 7.22 -5.90
C LYS A 122 24.94 6.51 -6.55
N ASN A 123 25.10 5.23 -6.85
CA ASN A 123 24.12 4.45 -7.61
C ASN A 123 23.53 3.28 -6.79
N THR A 124 23.92 3.10 -5.51
CA THR A 124 23.49 1.96 -4.70
C THR A 124 22.88 2.45 -3.40
N THR A 125 21.66 2.00 -3.10
CA THR A 125 20.93 2.29 -1.88
C THR A 125 20.55 0.99 -1.18
N ALA A 126 20.83 0.90 0.12
CA ALA A 126 20.25 -0.11 0.99
C ALA A 126 18.99 0.45 1.66
N SER A 127 17.97 -0.37 1.81
CA SER A 127 16.75 -0.01 2.54
C SER A 127 16.29 -1.13 3.47
N LEU A 128 15.76 -0.72 4.62
CA LEU A 128 15.10 -1.59 5.59
C LEU A 128 13.67 -1.08 5.74
N SER A 129 12.68 -1.96 5.56
CA SER A 129 11.28 -1.67 5.79
C SER A 129 10.73 -2.59 6.87
N TYR A 130 9.96 -2.03 7.79
CA TYR A 130 9.17 -2.75 8.78
C TYR A 130 7.70 -2.45 8.54
N TYR A 131 6.90 -3.50 8.53
CA TYR A 131 5.45 -3.48 8.36
C TYR A 131 4.82 -4.00 9.64
N ASP A 132 3.87 -3.23 10.18
CA ASP A 132 3.03 -3.53 11.34
C ASP A 132 1.59 -3.38 10.85
N THR A 133 0.98 -4.50 10.47
CA THR A 133 -0.26 -4.50 9.71
C THR A 133 -1.26 -5.53 10.23
N GLU A 134 -2.54 -5.27 9.99
CA GLU A 134 -3.68 -6.14 10.29
C GLU A 134 -4.36 -6.54 8.97
N ILE A 135 -4.64 -7.82 8.82
CA ILE A 135 -5.52 -8.37 7.78
C ILE A 135 -6.94 -8.41 8.35
N GLY A 136 -7.90 -7.89 7.61
CA GLY A 136 -9.29 -7.80 8.04
C GLY A 136 -10.04 -9.12 7.94
N LYS A 137 -11.35 -9.07 8.19
CA LYS A 137 -12.18 -10.27 8.31
C LYS A 137 -12.56 -10.90 6.98
N VAL A 138 -12.67 -10.12 5.92
CA VAL A 138 -13.04 -10.64 4.58
C VAL A 138 -11.92 -11.56 4.10
N ARG A 139 -10.69 -11.03 4.08
CA ARG A 139 -9.50 -11.79 3.69
C ARG A 139 -9.13 -12.88 4.70
N GLY A 140 -9.35 -12.63 5.99
CA GLY A 140 -9.06 -13.54 7.11
C GLY A 140 -10.14 -14.58 7.37
N GLU A 141 -11.06 -14.81 6.44
CA GLU A 141 -12.16 -15.80 6.56
C GLU A 141 -12.96 -15.64 7.87
N GLY A 142 -13.34 -14.41 8.16
CA GLY A 142 -14.12 -14.05 9.34
C GLY A 142 -13.29 -13.71 10.59
N LYS A 143 -11.96 -13.75 10.51
CA LYS A 143 -11.06 -13.42 11.61
C LYS A 143 -10.06 -12.37 11.18
N LYS A 144 -9.77 -11.42 12.08
CA LYS A 144 -8.62 -10.53 11.93
C LYS A 144 -7.34 -11.24 12.31
N SER A 145 -6.24 -10.90 11.66
CA SER A 145 -4.91 -11.41 11.99
C SER A 145 -3.84 -10.35 11.82
N ASP A 146 -2.89 -10.32 12.75
CA ASP A 146 -1.73 -9.45 12.63
C ASP A 146 -0.75 -10.02 11.60
N TYR A 147 -0.13 -9.12 10.84
CA TYR A 147 0.91 -9.45 9.87
C TYR A 147 2.08 -8.50 10.01
N ASP A 148 3.17 -9.01 10.55
CA ASP A 148 4.43 -8.29 10.72
C ASP A 148 5.45 -8.77 9.72
N ALA A 149 6.16 -7.85 9.09
CA ALA A 149 7.23 -8.20 8.16
C ALA A 149 8.41 -7.23 8.22
N ILE A 150 9.61 -7.78 8.05
CA ILE A 150 10.83 -7.00 7.86
C ILE A 150 11.41 -7.33 6.49
N LYS A 151 11.69 -6.29 5.69
CA LYS A 151 12.26 -6.43 4.35
C LYS A 151 13.57 -5.63 4.25
N LEU A 152 14.64 -6.32 3.89
CA LEU A 152 15.91 -5.71 3.50
C LEU A 152 16.05 -5.74 1.98
N ASN A 153 16.38 -4.60 1.38
CA ASN A 153 16.62 -4.49 -0.05
C ASN A 153 17.89 -3.71 -0.34
N VAL A 154 18.59 -4.09 -1.41
CA VAL A 154 19.72 -3.34 -1.97
C VAL A 154 19.43 -3.14 -3.44
N GLU A 155 19.33 -1.89 -3.84
CA GLU A 155 19.05 -1.47 -5.21
C GLU A 155 20.29 -0.80 -5.81
N THR A 156 20.66 -1.19 -7.02
CA THR A 156 21.76 -0.58 -7.78
C THR A 156 21.28 -0.17 -9.16
N ASN A 157 21.46 1.10 -9.51
CA ASN A 157 21.16 1.66 -10.82
C ASN A 157 22.45 1.76 -11.65
N PHE A 158 22.42 1.27 -12.88
CA PHE A 158 23.56 1.25 -13.79
C PHE A 158 23.47 2.38 -14.83
#